data_af6a162a9eadefb59bf540688f3f43b5
#
_entry.id   af6a162a9eadefb59bf540688f3f43b5
#
_cell.length_a   1.000
_cell.length_b   1.000
_cell.length_c   1.000
_cell.angle_alpha   90.00
_cell.angle_beta   90.00
_cell.angle_gamma   90.00
#
_symmetry.space_group_name_H-M   'P 1'
#
loop_
_entity.id
_entity.type
_entity.pdbx_description
1 polymer ?
#
loop_
_entity_poly.entity_id
_entity_poly.type
_entity_poly.pdbx_seq_one_letter_code
_entity_poly.pdbx_strand_id
1 'polypeptide(L)'
;MQPGTSTGMKRLAGGAAFAAAAAAAVSMAMPATASAATEVAPPTVVTEVDGNTLDITVTNPNIFALTDPQSCGAVAFDATRLPEVLSNPAVVLEPGFAAWMTPLTDRVVANAAGDAVKTYTTAELADGAYAVIGECLSLSTATSPQTTLPQIVFVGGPLDGIQFGS
;
A
#
# COMPACT_ATOMS: atom_id res chain seq x y z
N MET A 1 -58.72 -46.79 16.91
CA MET A 1 -58.71 -47.49 18.19
C MET A 1 -57.77 -46.75 19.12
N GLN A 2 -58.35 -46.11 20.07
CA GLN A 2 -57.75 -45.71 21.34
C GLN A 2 -57.52 -46.94 22.21
N PRO A 3 -56.94 -46.89 23.42
CA PRO A 3 -56.47 -45.76 24.25
C PRO A 3 -55.22 -46.11 25.11
N GLY A 4 -54.85 -45.17 25.95
CA GLY A 4 -54.52 -45.45 27.35
C GLY A 4 -53.35 -44.61 27.87
N THR A 5 -53.58 -43.47 28.48
CA THR A 5 -53.54 -43.17 29.95
C THR A 5 -52.36 -43.87 30.69
N SER A 6 -51.58 -43.25 31.57
CA SER A 6 -51.92 -42.37 32.68
C SER A 6 -50.65 -42.04 33.48
N THR A 7 -50.56 -40.81 33.95
CA THR A 7 -50.38 -40.39 35.36
C THR A 7 -49.21 -40.94 36.18
N GLY A 8 -48.43 -40.04 36.76
CA GLY A 8 -47.58 -40.33 37.90
C GLY A 8 -46.79 -39.15 38.43
N MET A 9 -47.46 -38.23 39.13
CA MET A 9 -46.80 -37.28 40.07
C MET A 9 -45.97 -38.03 41.12
N LYS A 10 -44.86 -37.47 41.53
CA LYS A 10 -44.63 -37.13 42.94
C LYS A 10 -43.36 -36.29 43.16
N ARG A 11 -43.59 -35.24 43.89
CA ARG A 11 -42.66 -34.30 44.52
C ARG A 11 -41.69 -35.02 45.45
N LEU A 12 -40.52 -34.48 45.63
CA LEU A 12 -39.87 -34.33 46.93
C LEU A 12 -38.87 -33.20 46.92
N ALA A 13 -39.05 -32.39 47.91
CA ALA A 13 -38.23 -31.26 48.27
C ALA A 13 -36.90 -31.72 48.86
N GLY A 14 -35.84 -30.96 48.69
CA GLY A 14 -34.60 -31.13 49.42
C GLY A 14 -33.70 -29.94 49.14
N GLY A 15 -33.72 -28.95 50.03
CA GLY A 15 -32.90 -27.74 49.94
C GLY A 15 -31.44 -28.05 50.26
N ALA A 16 -30.56 -27.34 49.58
CA ALA A 16 -29.23 -26.99 50.07
C ALA A 16 -28.86 -25.67 49.48
N ALA A 17 -28.94 -24.65 50.32
CA ALA A 17 -28.43 -23.31 50.02
C ALA A 17 -26.90 -23.38 50.02
N PHE A 18 -26.28 -23.27 48.86
CA PHE A 18 -24.88 -22.90 48.75
C PHE A 18 -24.80 -21.44 48.30
N ALA A 19 -24.42 -20.59 49.24
CA ALA A 19 -24.00 -19.22 48.96
C ALA A 19 -22.68 -19.29 48.19
N ALA A 20 -22.75 -19.20 46.86
CA ALA A 20 -21.57 -18.95 46.05
C ALA A 20 -21.34 -17.45 46.01
N ALA A 21 -20.30 -17.00 46.70
CA ALA A 21 -19.77 -15.65 46.57
C ALA A 21 -19.33 -15.44 45.12
N ALA A 22 -20.08 -14.66 44.38
CA ALA A 22 -19.68 -14.18 43.05
C ALA A 22 -18.58 -13.16 43.26
N ALA A 23 -17.30 -13.57 43.10
CA ALA A 23 -16.20 -12.66 42.88
C ALA A 23 -16.41 -12.02 41.49
N ALA A 24 -16.93 -10.80 41.46
CA ALA A 24 -16.98 -10.00 40.27
C ALA A 24 -15.54 -9.62 39.91
N ALA A 25 -14.91 -10.40 39.03
CA ALA A 25 -13.71 -9.97 38.34
C ALA A 25 -14.11 -8.84 37.40
N VAL A 26 -13.88 -7.60 37.84
CA VAL A 26 -13.91 -6.45 36.95
C VAL A 26 -12.71 -6.58 36.03
N SER A 27 -12.87 -7.24 34.91
CA SER A 27 -11.95 -7.15 33.79
C SER A 27 -12.04 -5.73 33.27
N MET A 28 -11.09 -4.88 33.67
CA MET A 28 -10.84 -3.64 32.96
C MET A 28 -10.39 -4.01 31.53
N ALA A 29 -11.34 -4.10 30.61
CA ALA A 29 -11.04 -4.05 29.20
C ALA A 29 -10.44 -2.69 28.94
N MET A 30 -9.11 -2.59 29.00
CA MET A 30 -8.42 -1.48 28.36
C MET A 30 -8.87 -1.47 26.90
N PRO A 31 -9.47 -0.38 26.39
CA PRO A 31 -9.67 -0.27 24.97
C PRO A 31 -8.28 -0.41 24.35
N ALA A 32 -8.03 -1.49 23.64
CA ALA A 32 -6.93 -1.54 22.71
C ALA A 32 -7.19 -0.40 21.75
N THR A 33 -6.50 0.70 21.93
CA THR A 33 -6.37 1.72 20.89
C THR A 33 -5.67 1.01 19.76
N ALA A 34 -6.47 0.43 18.85
CA ALA A 34 -5.97 0.06 17.55
C ALA A 34 -5.41 1.37 16.99
N SER A 35 -4.10 1.53 17.00
CA SER A 35 -3.45 2.55 16.19
C SER A 35 -3.94 2.28 14.78
N ALA A 36 -4.82 3.13 14.27
CA ALA A 36 -5.17 3.11 12.87
C ALA A 36 -3.84 3.19 12.14
N ALA A 37 -3.50 2.15 11.38
CA ALA A 37 -2.34 2.20 10.51
C ALA A 37 -2.50 3.47 9.67
N THR A 38 -1.51 4.34 9.69
CA THR A 38 -1.56 5.56 8.90
C THR A 38 -1.68 5.13 7.44
N GLU A 39 -2.80 5.45 6.81
CA GLU A 39 -3.02 5.10 5.42
C GLU A 39 -1.96 5.81 4.58
N VAL A 40 -1.16 5.04 3.86
CA VAL A 40 -0.12 5.57 2.98
C VAL A 40 -0.80 6.00 1.69
N ALA A 41 -0.72 7.29 1.37
CA ALA A 41 -1.21 7.79 0.10
C ALA A 41 -0.20 7.52 -1.03
N PRO A 42 -0.64 7.24 -2.27
CA PRO A 42 0.24 7.12 -3.41
C PRO A 42 0.93 8.47 -3.71
N PRO A 43 2.12 8.47 -4.34
CA PRO A 43 2.80 9.70 -4.72
C PRO A 43 2.08 10.41 -5.87
N THR A 44 2.42 11.67 -6.09
CA THR A 44 2.22 12.29 -7.40
C THR A 44 3.52 12.18 -8.19
N VAL A 45 3.43 11.80 -9.46
CA VAL A 45 4.57 11.73 -10.37
C VAL A 45 4.32 12.62 -11.57
N VAL A 46 5.28 13.47 -11.88
CA VAL A 46 5.29 14.29 -13.10
C VAL A 46 6.54 13.91 -13.87
N THR A 47 6.39 13.64 -15.16
CA THR A 47 7.49 13.23 -16.03
C THR A 47 7.67 14.24 -17.14
N GLU A 48 8.90 14.68 -17.38
CA GLU A 48 9.27 15.50 -18.51
C GLU A 48 10.33 14.76 -19.33
N VAL A 49 10.29 14.91 -20.65
CA VAL A 49 11.25 14.29 -21.56
C VAL A 49 12.24 15.36 -22.01
N ASP A 50 13.52 15.09 -21.85
CA ASP A 50 14.61 15.93 -22.36
C ASP A 50 15.56 15.08 -23.22
N GLY A 51 15.30 15.07 -24.52
CA GLY A 51 16.00 14.19 -25.46
C GLY A 51 15.81 12.72 -25.10
N ASN A 52 16.88 12.03 -24.77
CA ASN A 52 16.85 10.61 -24.40
C ASN A 52 16.84 10.39 -22.88
N THR A 53 16.52 11.40 -22.08
CA THR A 53 16.39 11.26 -20.63
C THR A 53 14.97 11.62 -20.17
N LEU A 54 14.62 11.14 -18.97
CA LEU A 54 13.39 11.53 -18.29
C LEU A 54 13.74 12.27 -17.01
N ASP A 55 13.15 13.44 -16.83
CA ASP A 55 13.09 14.12 -15.54
C ASP A 55 11.80 13.70 -14.84
N ILE A 56 11.94 12.97 -13.73
CA ILE A 56 10.84 12.40 -12.98
C ILE A 56 10.74 13.10 -11.63
N THR A 57 9.74 13.93 -11.48
CA THR A 57 9.45 14.62 -10.21
C THR A 57 8.47 13.81 -9.39
N VAL A 58 8.91 13.36 -8.22
CA VAL A 58 8.12 12.59 -7.26
C VAL A 58 7.75 13.48 -6.09
N THR A 59 6.46 13.60 -5.81
CA THR A 59 5.93 14.26 -4.61
C THR A 59 5.40 13.22 -3.65
N ASN A 60 5.91 13.20 -2.43
CA ASN A 60 5.41 12.36 -1.34
C ASN A 60 4.38 13.16 -0.52
N PRO A 61 3.07 12.86 -0.63
CA PRO A 61 2.02 13.60 0.06
C PRO A 61 1.90 13.21 1.55
N ASN A 62 2.64 12.20 1.97
CA ASN A 62 2.50 11.65 3.31
C ASN A 62 3.19 12.54 4.35
N ILE A 63 2.63 12.56 5.57
CA ILE A 63 3.22 13.26 6.72
C ILE A 63 4.14 12.28 7.45
N PHE A 64 5.30 12.77 7.86
CA PHE A 64 6.30 11.97 8.56
C PHE A 64 5.75 11.37 9.85
N ALA A 65 5.88 10.06 10.01
CA ALA A 65 5.55 9.30 11.20
C ALA A 65 6.80 8.56 11.70
N LEU A 66 7.22 8.81 12.95
CA LEU A 66 8.41 8.19 13.54
C LEU A 66 8.32 6.66 13.63
N THR A 67 7.12 6.14 13.88
CA THR A 67 6.89 4.70 14.05
C THR A 67 6.75 3.94 12.73
N ASP A 68 6.44 4.64 11.65
CA ASP A 68 6.24 4.07 10.32
C ASP A 68 6.67 5.07 9.24
N PRO A 69 7.98 5.30 9.07
CA PRO A 69 8.50 6.26 8.10
C PRO A 69 8.11 5.86 6.67
N GLN A 70 7.57 6.82 5.95
CA GLN A 70 7.06 6.63 4.60
C GLN A 70 8.02 7.22 3.60
N SER A 71 8.25 6.50 2.52
CA SER A 71 9.10 6.96 1.43
C SER A 71 8.50 6.62 0.07
N CYS A 72 8.67 7.53 -0.87
CA CYS A 72 8.15 7.40 -2.22
C CYS A 72 9.28 7.38 -3.25
N GLY A 73 9.03 6.71 -4.35
CA GLY A 73 9.92 6.65 -5.50
C GLY A 73 9.14 6.42 -6.78
N ALA A 74 9.84 6.20 -7.86
CA ALA A 74 9.26 5.86 -9.14
C ALA A 74 10.11 4.81 -9.85
N VAL A 75 9.49 4.11 -10.79
CA VAL A 75 10.14 3.15 -11.69
C VAL A 75 9.70 3.45 -13.12
N ALA A 76 10.63 3.40 -14.05
CA ALA A 76 10.40 3.48 -15.49
C ALA A 76 10.81 2.15 -16.14
N PHE A 77 9.97 1.60 -16.99
CA PHE A 77 10.20 0.35 -17.72
C PHE A 77 9.55 0.41 -19.11
N ASP A 78 9.96 -0.47 -20.01
CA ASP A 78 9.40 -0.56 -21.33
C ASP A 78 7.86 -0.74 -21.26
N ALA A 79 7.10 0.13 -21.92
CA ALA A 79 5.64 0.14 -21.85
C ALA A 79 5.00 -1.16 -22.35
N THR A 80 5.67 -1.93 -23.21
CA THR A 80 5.17 -3.24 -23.69
C THR A 80 5.09 -4.26 -22.56
N ARG A 81 5.82 -4.06 -21.46
CA ARG A 81 5.83 -4.92 -20.27
C ARG A 81 4.76 -4.55 -19.24
N LEU A 82 3.95 -3.52 -19.48
CA LEU A 82 2.91 -3.09 -18.55
C LEU A 82 1.92 -4.21 -18.16
N PRO A 83 1.46 -5.10 -19.07
CA PRO A 83 0.59 -6.21 -18.68
C PRO A 83 1.23 -7.17 -17.68
N GLU A 84 2.56 -7.35 -17.75
CA GLU A 84 3.31 -8.19 -16.82
C GLU A 84 3.32 -7.57 -15.42
N VAL A 85 3.57 -6.26 -15.33
CA VAL A 85 3.53 -5.51 -14.05
C VAL A 85 2.14 -5.52 -13.43
N LEU A 86 1.09 -5.36 -14.23
CA LEU A 86 -0.28 -5.39 -13.73
C LEU A 86 -0.67 -6.77 -13.19
N SER A 87 -0.11 -7.85 -13.72
CA SER A 87 -0.35 -9.21 -13.25
C SER A 87 0.54 -9.61 -12.05
N ASN A 88 1.76 -9.10 -12.00
CA ASN A 88 2.74 -9.35 -10.94
C ASN A 88 3.59 -8.10 -10.69
N PRO A 89 3.16 -7.19 -9.80
CA PRO A 89 3.93 -5.96 -9.54
C PRO A 89 5.37 -6.19 -9.06
N ALA A 90 5.66 -7.33 -8.45
CA ALA A 90 7.00 -7.62 -7.95
C ALA A 90 8.07 -7.78 -9.06
N VAL A 91 7.64 -8.01 -10.31
CA VAL A 91 8.55 -8.17 -11.45
C VAL A 91 9.42 -6.95 -11.70
N VAL A 92 8.99 -5.76 -11.29
CA VAL A 92 9.78 -4.52 -11.43
C VAL A 92 11.09 -4.54 -10.66
N LEU A 93 11.20 -5.43 -9.65
CA LEU A 93 12.40 -5.62 -8.84
C LEU A 93 13.37 -6.64 -9.44
N GLU A 94 12.99 -7.32 -10.51
CA GLU A 94 13.87 -8.26 -11.19
C GLU A 94 14.99 -7.53 -11.92
N PRO A 95 16.23 -8.03 -11.83
CA PRO A 95 17.36 -7.42 -12.53
C PRO A 95 17.10 -7.27 -14.03
N GLY A 96 17.28 -6.07 -14.57
CA GLY A 96 17.10 -5.76 -15.98
C GLY A 96 15.63 -5.61 -16.41
N PHE A 97 14.69 -5.62 -15.48
CA PHE A 97 13.30 -5.29 -15.78
C PHE A 97 13.09 -3.79 -15.94
N ALA A 98 13.44 -3.02 -14.92
CA ALA A 98 13.34 -1.57 -14.95
C ALA A 98 14.46 -0.97 -15.81
N ALA A 99 14.09 -0.04 -16.68
CA ALA A 99 15.06 0.80 -17.39
C ALA A 99 15.69 1.80 -16.42
N TRP A 100 14.90 2.26 -15.44
CA TRP A 100 15.35 3.12 -14.36
C TRP A 100 14.46 2.94 -13.13
N MET A 101 15.03 3.10 -11.95
CA MET A 101 14.31 3.06 -10.67
C MET A 101 14.96 4.00 -9.67
N THR A 102 14.15 4.69 -8.87
CA THR A 102 14.65 5.49 -7.74
C THR A 102 15.49 4.62 -6.82
N PRO A 103 16.76 4.97 -6.55
CA PRO A 103 17.59 4.22 -5.61
C PRO A 103 16.93 4.15 -4.22
N LEU A 104 16.97 2.99 -3.58
CA LEU A 104 16.35 2.78 -2.25
C LEU A 104 16.90 3.75 -1.18
N THR A 105 18.15 4.16 -1.31
CA THR A 105 18.81 5.11 -0.40
C THR A 105 18.52 6.57 -0.71
N ASP A 106 17.82 6.85 -1.81
CA ASP A 106 17.58 8.20 -2.33
C ASP A 106 16.09 8.49 -2.57
N ARG A 107 15.22 7.77 -1.89
CA ARG A 107 13.76 7.94 -1.97
C ARG A 107 13.31 9.25 -1.31
N VAL A 108 12.16 9.76 -1.74
CA VAL A 108 11.52 10.95 -1.16
C VAL A 108 10.88 10.58 0.17
N VAL A 109 11.56 10.89 1.26
CA VAL A 109 11.05 10.62 2.62
C VAL A 109 9.99 11.66 2.98
N ALA A 110 8.90 11.21 3.60
CA ALA A 110 7.87 12.10 4.13
C ALA A 110 8.46 13.15 5.08
N ASN A 111 7.92 14.35 5.07
CA ASN A 111 8.29 15.42 5.98
C ASN A 111 7.12 15.83 6.90
N ALA A 112 7.38 16.71 7.86
CA ALA A 112 6.36 17.12 8.84
C ALA A 112 5.25 18.02 8.23
N ALA A 113 5.51 18.63 7.07
CA ALA A 113 4.55 19.50 6.38
C ALA A 113 3.73 18.75 5.32
N GLY A 114 4.13 17.54 4.94
CA GLY A 114 3.65 16.85 3.74
C GLY A 114 4.32 17.39 2.48
N ASP A 115 3.98 16.80 1.34
CA ASP A 115 4.41 17.24 0.00
C ASP A 115 5.95 17.42 -0.17
N ALA A 116 6.73 16.47 0.38
CA ALA A 116 8.16 16.40 0.09
C ALA A 116 8.36 16.10 -1.40
N VAL A 117 9.21 16.87 -2.08
CA VAL A 117 9.40 16.79 -3.54
C VAL A 117 10.86 16.52 -3.87
N LYS A 118 11.08 15.69 -4.88
CA LYS A 118 12.40 15.49 -5.49
C LYS A 118 12.28 15.16 -6.96
N THR A 119 13.17 15.75 -7.77
CA THR A 119 13.31 15.44 -9.19
C THR A 119 14.54 14.56 -9.39
N TYR A 120 14.39 13.57 -10.25
CA TYR A 120 15.42 12.64 -10.67
C TYR A 120 15.55 12.68 -12.18
N THR A 121 16.78 12.70 -12.67
CA THR A 121 17.06 12.53 -14.10
C THR A 121 17.53 11.09 -14.34
N THR A 122 16.94 10.40 -15.31
CA THR A 122 17.39 9.06 -15.69
C THR A 122 18.73 9.12 -16.42
N ALA A 123 19.43 8.00 -16.52
CA ALA A 123 20.46 7.85 -17.56
C ALA A 123 19.78 7.90 -18.95
N GLU A 124 20.60 8.03 -20.01
CA GLU A 124 20.09 7.94 -21.39
C GLU A 124 19.33 6.63 -21.61
N LEU A 125 18.12 6.75 -22.10
CA LEU A 125 17.22 5.66 -22.46
C LEU A 125 17.28 5.45 -23.98
N ALA A 126 16.99 4.25 -24.43
CA ALA A 126 16.80 3.99 -25.86
C ALA A 126 15.49 4.64 -26.34
N ASP A 127 15.41 4.96 -27.62
CA ASP A 127 14.16 5.43 -28.21
C ASP A 127 13.05 4.40 -28.00
N GLY A 128 11.89 4.85 -27.49
CA GLY A 128 10.79 3.94 -27.20
C GLY A 128 9.71 4.52 -26.32
N ALA A 129 8.71 3.68 -26.03
CA ALA A 129 7.65 4.00 -25.08
C ALA A 129 7.99 3.42 -23.70
N TYR A 130 7.91 4.24 -22.68
CA TYR A 130 8.15 3.84 -21.29
C TYR A 130 6.89 4.05 -20.46
N ALA A 131 6.64 3.11 -19.54
CA ALA A 131 5.65 3.26 -18.49
C ALA A 131 6.36 3.73 -17.23
N VAL A 132 5.86 4.81 -16.62
CA VAL A 132 6.35 5.33 -15.34
C VAL A 132 5.26 5.13 -14.29
N ILE A 133 5.63 4.50 -13.19
CA ILE A 133 4.76 4.27 -12.02
C ILE A 133 5.46 4.85 -10.79
N GLY A 134 4.74 5.64 -10.02
CA GLY A 134 5.17 6.06 -8.70
C GLY A 134 4.68 5.09 -7.64
N GLU A 135 5.44 4.96 -6.58
CA GLU A 135 5.09 4.11 -5.43
C GLU A 135 5.47 4.75 -4.11
N CYS A 136 4.63 4.62 -3.11
CA CYS A 136 4.98 4.91 -1.73
C CYS A 136 4.87 3.65 -0.88
N LEU A 137 5.81 3.49 0.04
CA LEU A 137 5.82 2.41 1.00
C LEU A 137 6.24 2.92 2.39
N SER A 138 5.84 2.14 3.37
CA SER A 138 6.27 2.27 4.76
C SER A 138 6.71 0.90 5.26
N LEU A 139 7.16 0.80 6.49
CA LEU A 139 7.50 -0.50 7.08
C LEU A 139 6.28 -1.42 7.15
N SER A 140 5.09 -0.85 7.41
CA SER A 140 3.84 -1.61 7.49
C SER A 140 3.28 -2.03 6.12
N THR A 141 3.62 -1.30 5.05
CA THR A 141 3.12 -1.54 3.68
C THR A 141 4.19 -2.01 2.70
N ALA A 142 5.38 -2.41 3.19
CA ALA A 142 6.50 -2.83 2.34
C ALA A 142 6.15 -3.96 1.34
N THR A 143 5.18 -4.80 1.69
CA THR A 143 4.69 -5.90 0.83
C THR A 143 3.52 -5.52 -0.07
N SER A 144 2.96 -4.32 0.10
CA SER A 144 1.82 -3.82 -0.67
C SER A 144 1.94 -2.30 -0.85
N PRO A 145 2.87 -1.84 -1.70
CA PRO A 145 3.09 -0.42 -1.93
C PRO A 145 1.84 0.24 -2.52
N GLN A 146 1.64 1.51 -2.16
CA GLN A 146 0.62 2.34 -2.79
C GLN A 146 1.19 2.92 -4.08
N THR A 147 0.55 2.65 -5.21
CA THR A 147 1.07 3.01 -6.53
C THR A 147 0.15 3.98 -7.26
N THR A 148 0.75 4.78 -8.16
CA THR A 148 0.00 5.60 -9.12
C THR A 148 -0.53 4.73 -10.28
N LEU A 149 -1.42 5.30 -11.06
CA LEU A 149 -1.68 4.78 -12.40
C LEU A 149 -0.42 4.95 -13.27
N PRO A 150 -0.19 4.03 -14.22
CA PRO A 150 0.92 4.15 -15.17
C PRO A 150 0.79 5.40 -16.05
N GLN A 151 1.85 6.16 -16.18
CA GLN A 151 2.00 7.21 -17.18
C GLN A 151 2.85 6.68 -18.34
N ILE A 152 2.37 6.77 -19.57
CA ILE A 152 3.14 6.38 -20.76
C ILE A 152 3.80 7.61 -21.34
N VAL A 153 5.10 7.55 -21.52
CA VAL A 153 5.92 8.61 -22.11
C VAL A 153 6.71 8.05 -23.29
N PHE A 154 6.95 8.88 -24.29
CA PHE A 154 7.75 8.53 -25.46
C PHE A 154 9.08 9.27 -25.40
N VAL A 155 10.17 8.53 -25.50
CA VAL A 155 11.55 9.01 -25.48
C VAL A 155 12.13 8.84 -26.87
N GLY A 156 12.67 9.91 -27.42
CA GLY A 156 13.23 9.91 -28.78
C GLY A 156 12.22 9.66 -29.89
N GLY A 157 12.68 9.71 -31.13
CA GLY A 157 11.86 9.45 -32.29
C GLY A 157 10.76 10.49 -32.56
N PRO A 158 9.77 10.18 -33.45
CA PRO A 158 8.79 11.18 -33.91
C PRO A 158 7.67 11.46 -32.87
N LEU A 159 7.59 10.70 -31.81
CA LEU A 159 6.61 10.86 -30.72
C LEU A 159 7.25 11.40 -29.44
N ASP A 160 8.47 11.88 -29.53
CA ASP A 160 9.22 12.39 -28.39
C ASP A 160 8.43 13.44 -27.61
N GLY A 161 8.43 13.34 -26.27
CA GLY A 161 7.70 14.24 -25.37
C GLY A 161 6.19 14.05 -25.31
N ILE A 162 5.59 13.14 -26.09
CA ILE A 162 4.16 12.82 -25.96
C ILE A 162 3.94 11.93 -24.70
N GLN A 163 2.91 12.28 -23.92
CA GLN A 163 2.57 11.58 -22.70
C GLN A 163 1.09 11.19 -22.67
N PHE A 164 0.77 10.04 -22.09
CA PHE A 164 -0.59 9.56 -21.88
C PHE A 164 -0.74 9.00 -20.46
N GLY A 165 -1.86 9.31 -19.83
CA GLY A 165 -2.16 8.88 -18.47
C GLY A 165 -1.72 9.89 -17.42
N SER A 166 -2.44 9.94 -16.32
CA SER A 166 -2.14 10.73 -15.11
C SER A 166 -2.83 10.10 -13.92
#